data_4b4847f8a016b310bc0b3062ed96fee9
#
_entry.id   4b4847f8a016b310bc0b3062ed96fee9
#
_cell.length_a   1.000
_cell.length_b   1.000
_cell.length_c   1.000
_cell.angle_alpha   90.00
_cell.angle_beta   90.00
_cell.angle_gamma   90.00
#
_symmetry.space_group_name_H-M   'P 1'
#
loop_
_entity.id
_entity.type
_entity.pdbx_description
1 polymer ?
#
loop_
_entity_poly.entity_id
_entity_poly.type
_entity_poly.pdbx_seq_one_letter_code
_entity_poly.pdbx_strand_id
1 'polypeptide(L)'
;MEEGIRKYMQAQEKARHYVLREEYYQQLLEKQTETRALWHDLNKYLRAAKAETPSAQALEQLEAMLDSATEMIDTGNQVLNVILNEYAQSAKAAGIELRLKAQVPEKIHVSAADLYVLIGNTMDNAIEACQELPISQRLIDLTLRMHHDMLYYKIVNPSDTALSHRAPEPMRGYGVANVRRCVENYGGSMDVLEENGFCSVMAHLNIATNRQT
;
A
#
# COMPACT_ATOMS: atom_id res chain seq x y z
N MET A 1 -15.30 -36.02 -12.87
CA MET A 1 -13.95 -35.48 -13.12
C MET A 1 -13.89 -33.96 -12.85
N GLU A 2 -14.82 -33.16 -13.34
CA GLU A 2 -14.86 -31.70 -13.13
C GLU A 2 -14.98 -31.25 -11.65
N GLU A 3 -15.75 -31.99 -10.85
CA GLU A 3 -15.91 -31.64 -9.41
C GLU A 3 -14.62 -31.84 -8.60
N GLY A 4 -13.81 -32.83 -8.96
CA GLY A 4 -12.50 -33.05 -8.34
C GLY A 4 -11.49 -31.95 -8.66
N ILE A 5 -11.49 -31.49 -9.92
CA ILE A 5 -10.62 -30.38 -10.37
C ILE A 5 -11.03 -29.08 -9.66
N ARG A 6 -12.34 -28.81 -9.54
CA ARG A 6 -12.84 -27.62 -8.85
C ARG A 6 -12.47 -27.62 -7.36
N LYS A 7 -12.62 -28.75 -6.66
CA LYS A 7 -12.21 -28.89 -5.25
C LYS A 7 -10.70 -28.71 -5.07
N TYR A 8 -9.90 -29.27 -5.99
CA TYR A 8 -8.45 -29.10 -5.97
C TYR A 8 -8.03 -27.64 -6.17
N MET A 9 -8.62 -26.94 -7.14
CA MET A 9 -8.35 -25.51 -7.37
C MET A 9 -8.77 -24.66 -6.17
N GLN A 10 -9.93 -24.92 -5.56
CA GLN A 10 -10.36 -24.22 -4.35
C GLN A 10 -9.43 -24.46 -3.15
N ALA A 11 -8.91 -25.67 -3.01
CA ALA A 11 -7.94 -26.00 -1.96
C ALA A 11 -6.60 -25.28 -2.17
N GLN A 12 -6.12 -25.24 -3.42
CA GLN A 12 -4.90 -24.50 -3.79
C GLN A 12 -5.05 -22.99 -3.56
N GLU A 13 -6.22 -22.44 -3.89
CA GLU A 13 -6.52 -21.02 -3.70
C GLU A 13 -6.56 -20.66 -2.20
N LYS A 14 -7.18 -21.52 -1.38
CA LYS A 14 -7.15 -21.36 0.08
C LYS A 14 -5.73 -21.46 0.65
N ALA A 15 -4.94 -22.44 0.23
CA ALA A 15 -3.57 -22.61 0.67
C ALA A 15 -2.72 -21.37 0.32
N ARG A 16 -2.87 -20.83 -0.89
CA ARG A 16 -2.19 -19.59 -1.32
C ARG A 16 -2.61 -18.38 -0.48
N HIS A 17 -3.89 -18.26 -0.13
CA HIS A 17 -4.38 -17.22 0.78
C HIS A 17 -3.77 -17.34 2.19
N TYR A 18 -3.59 -18.56 2.69
CA TYR A 18 -2.93 -18.78 3.98
C TYR A 18 -1.46 -18.35 3.96
N VAL A 19 -0.73 -18.70 2.88
CA VAL A 19 0.69 -18.32 2.74
C VAL A 19 0.84 -16.80 2.66
N LEU A 20 0.06 -16.12 1.81
CA LEU A 20 0.08 -14.66 1.69
C LEU A 20 -0.28 -13.97 3.01
N ARG A 21 -1.23 -14.54 3.75
CA ARG A 21 -1.62 -14.01 5.06
C ARG A 21 -0.53 -14.18 6.10
N GLU A 22 0.17 -15.31 6.08
CA GLU A 22 1.29 -15.59 6.99
C GLU A 22 2.48 -14.68 6.70
N GLU A 23 2.86 -14.53 5.43
CA GLU A 23 3.91 -13.60 5.00
C GLU A 23 3.58 -12.16 5.41
N TYR A 24 2.32 -11.74 5.25
CA TYR A 24 1.86 -10.43 5.70
C TYR A 24 1.97 -10.26 7.23
N TYR A 25 1.59 -11.27 8.03
CA TYR A 25 1.76 -11.21 9.49
C TYR A 25 3.22 -11.14 9.90
N GLN A 26 4.10 -11.85 9.23
CA GLN A 26 5.54 -11.81 9.49
C GLN A 26 6.10 -10.41 9.18
N GLN A 27 5.72 -9.81 8.07
CA GLN A 27 6.12 -8.44 7.72
C GLN A 27 5.59 -7.40 8.74
N LEU A 28 4.34 -7.55 9.22
CA LEU A 28 3.81 -6.69 10.28
C LEU A 28 4.61 -6.81 11.59
N LEU A 29 4.99 -8.03 11.97
CA LEU A 29 5.81 -8.28 13.17
C LEU A 29 7.22 -7.70 13.03
N GLU A 30 7.84 -7.86 11.86
CA GLU A 30 9.13 -7.23 11.56
C GLU A 30 9.05 -5.71 11.68
N LYS A 31 8.05 -5.08 11.06
CA LYS A 31 7.86 -3.62 11.13
C LYS A 31 7.51 -3.13 12.52
N GLN A 32 6.75 -3.87 13.31
CA GLN A 32 6.57 -3.54 14.73
C GLN A 32 7.89 -3.53 15.49
N THR A 33 8.77 -4.46 15.17
CA THR A 33 10.08 -4.58 15.80
C THR A 33 10.98 -3.41 15.40
N GLU A 34 11.01 -3.04 14.12
CA GLU A 34 11.73 -1.88 13.60
C GLU A 34 11.22 -0.57 14.21
N THR A 35 9.90 -0.36 14.24
CA THR A 35 9.29 0.82 14.86
C THR A 35 9.64 0.91 16.34
N ARG A 36 9.66 -0.22 17.05
CA ARG A 36 10.04 -0.26 18.46
C ARG A 36 11.53 0.06 18.67
N ALA A 37 12.40 -0.38 17.77
CA ALA A 37 13.81 -0.03 17.77
C ALA A 37 14.03 1.45 17.51
N LEU A 38 13.35 2.03 16.53
CA LEU A 38 13.37 3.47 16.24
C LEU A 38 12.92 4.32 17.45
N TRP A 39 11.82 3.93 18.12
CA TRP A 39 11.35 4.58 19.34
C TRP A 39 12.35 4.48 20.49
N HIS A 40 13.01 3.35 20.62
CA HIS A 40 14.06 3.16 21.63
C HIS A 40 15.25 4.09 21.36
N ASP A 41 15.70 4.17 20.12
CA ASP A 41 16.83 5.00 19.72
C ASP A 41 16.49 6.49 19.80
N LEU A 42 15.30 6.90 19.36
CA LEU A 42 14.79 8.26 19.54
C LEU A 42 14.80 8.67 21.03
N ASN A 43 14.30 7.83 21.91
CA ASN A 43 14.31 8.09 23.34
C ASN A 43 15.75 8.18 23.94
N LYS A 44 16.68 7.38 23.41
CA LYS A 44 18.10 7.44 23.79
C LYS A 44 18.71 8.78 23.40
N TYR A 45 18.48 9.24 22.17
CA TYR A 45 18.99 10.53 21.69
C TYR A 45 18.31 11.73 22.35
N LEU A 46 17.01 11.67 22.60
CA LEU A 46 16.29 12.69 23.39
C LEU A 46 16.83 12.82 24.81
N ARG A 47 17.21 11.71 25.44
CA ARG A 47 17.86 11.73 26.76
C ARG A 47 19.27 12.35 26.71
N ALA A 48 20.02 12.02 25.65
CA ALA A 48 21.36 12.60 25.43
C ALA A 48 21.31 14.11 25.12
N ALA A 49 20.30 14.55 24.34
CA ALA A 49 20.08 15.96 24.01
C ALA A 49 19.58 16.80 25.20
N LYS A 50 18.98 16.18 26.22
CA LYS A 50 18.56 16.82 27.47
C LYS A 50 19.70 16.94 28.49
N ALA A 51 20.90 16.43 28.21
CA ALA A 51 22.08 16.65 29.05
C ALA A 51 22.52 18.09 28.95
N GLU A 52 23.20 18.60 29.99
CA GLU A 52 23.64 20.01 30.09
C GLU A 52 24.56 20.44 28.92
N THR A 53 25.24 19.50 28.26
CA THR A 53 26.05 19.71 27.06
C THR A 53 25.84 18.56 26.07
N PRO A 54 24.85 18.67 25.15
CA PRO A 54 24.67 17.66 24.12
C PRO A 54 25.85 17.62 23.16
N SER A 55 26.34 16.42 22.80
CA SER A 55 27.41 16.32 21.81
C SER A 55 26.86 16.70 20.41
N ALA A 56 27.70 17.38 19.60
CA ALA A 56 27.33 17.74 18.21
C ALA A 56 26.85 16.52 17.42
N GLN A 57 27.44 15.35 17.64
CA GLN A 57 27.08 14.10 17.01
C GLN A 57 25.69 13.59 17.43
N ALA A 58 25.27 13.84 18.69
CA ALA A 58 23.92 13.46 19.15
C ALA A 58 22.85 14.39 18.56
N LEU A 59 23.16 15.66 18.33
CA LEU A 59 22.27 16.61 17.65
C LEU A 59 22.12 16.28 16.17
N GLU A 60 23.20 16.00 15.46
CA GLU A 60 23.19 15.61 14.04
C GLU A 60 22.39 14.33 13.81
N GLN A 61 22.54 13.33 14.70
CA GLN A 61 21.75 12.10 14.62
C GLN A 61 20.27 12.34 14.93
N LEU A 62 19.94 13.24 15.85
CA LEU A 62 18.57 13.63 16.15
C LEU A 62 17.93 14.37 14.98
N GLU A 63 18.67 15.30 14.35
CA GLU A 63 18.20 16.01 13.15
C GLU A 63 17.93 15.03 11.99
N ALA A 64 18.83 14.09 11.71
CA ALA A 64 18.65 13.07 10.69
C ALA A 64 17.43 12.17 10.96
N MET A 65 17.17 11.85 12.25
CA MET A 65 15.96 11.09 12.64
C MET A 65 14.68 11.92 12.52
N LEU A 66 14.73 13.20 12.86
CA LEU A 66 13.61 14.12 12.70
C LEU A 66 13.26 14.33 11.21
N ASP A 67 14.27 14.48 10.37
CA ASP A 67 14.08 14.59 8.92
C ASP A 67 13.45 13.32 8.35
N SER A 68 13.90 12.13 8.75
CA SER A 68 13.31 10.87 8.34
C SER A 68 11.87 10.70 8.87
N ALA A 69 11.57 11.17 10.09
CA ALA A 69 10.23 11.14 10.67
C ALA A 69 9.28 12.15 10.01
N THR A 70 9.81 13.28 9.52
CA THR A 70 9.01 14.32 8.84
C THR A 70 8.56 13.88 7.44
N GLU A 71 9.29 12.95 6.82
CA GLU A 71 8.89 12.32 5.56
C GLU A 71 7.85 11.19 5.74
N MET A 72 7.54 10.78 6.98
CA MET A 72 6.58 9.70 7.21
C MET A 72 5.14 10.16 6.95
N ILE A 73 4.44 9.36 6.16
CA ILE A 73 3.03 9.54 5.89
C ILE A 73 2.24 9.25 7.16
N ASP A 74 1.49 10.23 7.65
CA ASP A 74 0.51 10.05 8.73
C ASP A 74 -0.90 10.39 8.21
N THR A 75 -1.72 9.35 8.07
CA THR A 75 -3.13 9.45 7.66
C THR A 75 -4.08 9.47 8.86
N GLY A 76 -3.57 9.30 10.07
CA GLY A 76 -4.35 9.02 11.28
C GLY A 76 -4.76 7.55 11.43
N ASN A 77 -4.65 6.72 10.40
CA ASN A 77 -4.96 5.29 10.44
C ASN A 77 -3.66 4.46 10.44
N GLN A 78 -3.41 3.71 11.51
CA GLN A 78 -2.15 2.98 11.70
C GLN A 78 -1.87 1.96 10.59
N VAL A 79 -2.89 1.23 10.11
CA VAL A 79 -2.71 0.22 9.05
C VAL A 79 -2.32 0.89 7.74
N LEU A 80 -3.01 1.96 7.37
CA LEU A 80 -2.69 2.72 6.17
C LEU A 80 -1.31 3.37 6.26
N ASN A 81 -0.92 3.87 7.43
CA ASN A 81 0.41 4.45 7.64
C ASN A 81 1.51 3.42 7.34
N VAL A 82 1.37 2.18 7.84
CA VAL A 82 2.34 1.10 7.56
C VAL A 82 2.43 0.83 6.05
N ILE A 83 1.29 0.57 5.41
CA ILE A 83 1.24 0.20 3.99
C ILE A 83 1.78 1.35 3.12
N LEU A 84 1.30 2.58 3.34
CA LEU A 84 1.65 3.72 2.50
C LEU A 84 3.10 4.16 2.65
N ASN A 85 3.67 4.09 3.87
CA ASN A 85 5.09 4.39 4.08
C ASN A 85 6.00 3.36 3.38
N GLU A 86 5.63 2.08 3.38
CA GLU A 86 6.35 1.04 2.64
C GLU A 86 6.40 1.34 1.14
N TYR A 87 5.23 1.63 0.57
CA TYR A 87 5.14 1.96 -0.86
C TYR A 87 5.77 3.31 -1.20
N ALA A 88 5.75 4.28 -0.30
CA ALA A 88 6.47 5.55 -0.48
C ALA A 88 7.99 5.34 -0.55
N GLN A 89 8.55 4.48 0.29
CA GLN A 89 9.96 4.11 0.23
C GLN A 89 10.31 3.38 -1.06
N SER A 90 9.47 2.43 -1.48
CA SER A 90 9.64 1.69 -2.74
C SER A 90 9.58 2.61 -3.96
N ALA A 91 8.62 3.54 -4.00
CA ALA A 91 8.51 4.56 -5.04
C ALA A 91 9.73 5.48 -5.09
N LYS A 92 10.19 5.96 -3.92
CA LYS A 92 11.40 6.82 -3.78
C LYS A 92 12.64 6.08 -4.29
N ALA A 93 12.82 4.81 -3.93
CA ALA A 93 13.92 3.98 -4.39
C ALA A 93 13.91 3.75 -5.92
N ALA A 94 12.72 3.71 -6.53
CA ALA A 94 12.54 3.60 -7.98
C ALA A 94 12.59 4.96 -8.72
N GLY A 95 12.84 6.07 -8.02
CA GLY A 95 12.85 7.42 -8.58
C GLY A 95 11.47 7.89 -9.06
N ILE A 96 10.40 7.45 -8.39
CA ILE A 96 9.01 7.77 -8.70
C ILE A 96 8.53 8.89 -7.76
N GLU A 97 7.93 9.94 -8.32
CA GLU A 97 7.21 10.95 -7.55
C GLU A 97 5.88 10.37 -7.08
N LEU A 98 5.69 10.19 -5.78
CA LEU A 98 4.42 9.75 -5.20
C LEU A 98 3.66 10.94 -4.63
N ARG A 99 2.49 11.24 -5.21
CA ARG A 99 1.55 12.25 -4.70
C ARG A 99 0.42 11.55 -3.97
N LEU A 100 0.35 11.75 -2.65
CA LEU A 100 -0.62 11.10 -1.79
C LEU A 100 -1.64 12.09 -1.23
N LYS A 101 -2.92 11.75 -1.33
CA LYS A 101 -4.05 12.44 -0.67
C LYS A 101 -4.86 11.42 0.12
N ALA A 102 -4.66 11.33 1.42
CA ALA A 102 -5.40 10.43 2.30
C ALA A 102 -6.25 11.23 3.29
N GLN A 103 -7.57 11.03 3.27
CA GLN A 103 -8.54 11.60 4.19
C GLN A 103 -9.44 10.49 4.69
N VAL A 104 -8.99 9.80 5.74
CA VAL A 104 -9.66 8.64 6.33
C VAL A 104 -9.73 8.79 7.85
N PRO A 105 -10.76 8.27 8.52
CA PRO A 105 -10.80 8.25 9.98
C PRO A 105 -9.77 7.27 10.55
N GLU A 106 -9.42 7.45 11.82
CA GLU A 106 -8.51 6.55 12.55
C GLU A 106 -8.93 5.08 12.46
N LYS A 107 -10.24 4.83 12.52
CA LYS A 107 -10.80 3.48 12.41
C LYS A 107 -11.68 3.37 11.18
N ILE A 108 -11.33 2.43 10.31
CA ILE A 108 -12.14 2.03 9.15
C ILE A 108 -12.49 0.55 9.26
N HIS A 109 -13.70 0.19 8.84
CA HIS A 109 -14.19 -1.19 8.88
C HIS A 109 -13.79 -1.99 7.64
N VAL A 110 -12.51 -1.91 7.28
CA VAL A 110 -11.87 -2.74 6.25
C VAL A 110 -10.73 -3.48 6.93
N SER A 111 -10.61 -4.78 6.65
CA SER A 111 -9.53 -5.57 7.25
C SER A 111 -8.15 -5.09 6.76
N ALA A 112 -7.13 -5.23 7.60
CA ALA A 112 -5.75 -4.89 7.22
C ALA A 112 -5.30 -5.67 5.98
N ALA A 113 -5.67 -6.95 5.88
CA ALA A 113 -5.37 -7.79 4.73
C ALA A 113 -6.04 -7.28 3.44
N ASP A 114 -7.29 -6.82 3.51
CA ASP A 114 -8.01 -6.30 2.35
C ASP A 114 -7.46 -4.93 1.91
N LEU A 115 -7.06 -4.07 2.85
CA LEU A 115 -6.35 -2.82 2.54
C LEU A 115 -5.03 -3.11 1.83
N TYR A 116 -4.28 -4.10 2.30
CA TYR A 116 -3.02 -4.50 1.66
C TYR A 116 -3.28 -5.10 0.27
N VAL A 117 -4.30 -5.92 0.09
CA VAL A 117 -4.69 -6.45 -1.23
C VAL A 117 -5.05 -5.32 -2.19
N LEU A 118 -5.85 -4.34 -1.74
CA LEU A 118 -6.27 -3.20 -2.56
C LEU A 118 -5.07 -2.33 -2.96
N ILE A 119 -4.33 -1.83 -1.96
CA ILE A 119 -3.25 -0.87 -2.17
C ILE A 119 -2.03 -1.57 -2.77
N GLY A 120 -1.64 -2.73 -2.22
CA GLY A 120 -0.45 -3.47 -2.63
C GLY A 120 -0.48 -3.84 -4.11
N ASN A 121 -1.51 -4.59 -4.54
CA ASN A 121 -1.58 -5.00 -5.95
C ASN A 121 -1.63 -3.83 -6.93
N THR A 122 -2.27 -2.72 -6.55
CA THR A 122 -2.38 -1.56 -7.45
C THR A 122 -1.11 -0.71 -7.45
N MET A 123 -0.43 -0.57 -6.30
CA MET A 123 0.86 0.11 -6.19
C MET A 123 1.98 -0.67 -6.88
N ASP A 124 2.02 -2.01 -6.72
CA ASP A 124 2.99 -2.85 -7.42
C ASP A 124 2.88 -2.69 -8.94
N ASN A 125 1.64 -2.74 -9.47
CA ASN A 125 1.39 -2.53 -10.90
C ASN A 125 1.80 -1.10 -11.34
N ALA A 126 1.51 -0.09 -10.54
CA ALA A 126 1.85 1.30 -10.86
C ALA A 126 3.37 1.54 -10.83
N ILE A 127 4.09 0.97 -9.85
CA ILE A 127 5.56 1.04 -9.75
C ILE A 127 6.19 0.32 -10.95
N GLU A 128 5.73 -0.88 -11.28
CA GLU A 128 6.23 -1.66 -12.42
C GLU A 128 6.05 -0.88 -13.73
N ALA A 129 4.86 -0.31 -13.97
CA ALA A 129 4.61 0.52 -15.15
C ALA A 129 5.50 1.77 -15.20
N CYS A 130 5.70 2.45 -14.08
CA CYS A 130 6.57 3.62 -14.00
C CYS A 130 8.04 3.26 -14.25
N GLN A 131 8.51 2.08 -13.83
CA GLN A 131 9.90 1.66 -14.03
C GLN A 131 10.28 1.49 -15.51
N GLU A 132 9.29 1.20 -16.36
CA GLU A 132 9.49 1.12 -17.82
C GLU A 132 9.67 2.50 -18.49
N LEU A 133 9.40 3.60 -17.78
CA LEU A 133 9.48 4.97 -18.28
C LEU A 133 10.75 5.70 -17.83
N PRO A 134 11.16 6.77 -18.55
CA PRO A 134 12.20 7.68 -18.10
C PRO A 134 11.87 8.27 -16.72
N ILE A 135 12.86 8.49 -15.85
CA ILE A 135 12.68 8.98 -14.47
C ILE A 135 11.83 10.27 -14.43
N SER A 136 12.02 11.18 -15.40
CA SER A 136 11.27 12.45 -15.46
C SER A 136 9.77 12.30 -15.72
N GLN A 137 9.30 11.11 -16.07
CA GLN A 137 7.89 10.80 -16.35
C GLN A 137 7.27 9.91 -15.28
N ARG A 138 8.04 9.48 -14.27
CA ARG A 138 7.60 8.57 -13.21
C ARG A 138 6.80 9.31 -12.15
N LEU A 139 5.49 9.13 -12.18
CA LEU A 139 4.55 9.77 -11.26
C LEU A 139 3.46 8.81 -10.87
N ILE A 140 3.13 8.74 -9.59
CA ILE A 140 1.95 8.03 -9.08
C ILE A 140 1.13 9.00 -8.26
N ASP A 141 -0.14 9.19 -8.64
CA ASP A 141 -1.13 9.92 -7.86
C ASP A 141 -2.05 8.93 -7.14
N LEU A 142 -2.01 8.90 -5.80
CA LEU A 142 -2.84 8.05 -4.96
C LEU A 142 -3.78 8.89 -4.11
N THR A 143 -5.07 8.59 -4.19
CA THR A 143 -6.12 9.24 -3.39
C THR A 143 -6.93 8.21 -2.63
N LEU A 144 -7.04 8.39 -1.31
CA LEU A 144 -7.94 7.68 -0.41
C LEU A 144 -8.84 8.68 0.29
N ARG A 145 -10.15 8.49 0.20
CA ARG A 145 -11.12 9.35 0.89
C ARG A 145 -12.25 8.53 1.47
N MET A 146 -12.63 8.90 2.68
CA MET A 146 -13.82 8.38 3.33
C MET A 146 -14.93 9.41 3.23
N HIS A 147 -16.10 8.99 2.73
CA HIS A 147 -17.30 9.82 2.74
C HIS A 147 -18.48 8.98 3.23
N HIS A 148 -19.02 9.31 4.39
CA HIS A 148 -19.97 8.47 5.11
C HIS A 148 -19.42 7.05 5.33
N ASP A 149 -20.13 6.02 4.86
CA ASP A 149 -19.73 4.62 4.94
C ASP A 149 -19.09 4.10 3.64
N MET A 150 -18.58 5.01 2.79
CA MET A 150 -17.91 4.65 1.54
C MET A 150 -16.44 5.04 1.59
N LEU A 151 -15.56 4.06 1.37
CA LEU A 151 -14.14 4.29 1.12
C LEU A 151 -13.92 4.40 -0.39
N TYR A 152 -13.45 5.55 -0.84
CA TYR A 152 -13.05 5.83 -2.21
C TYR A 152 -11.54 5.70 -2.35
N TYR A 153 -11.13 4.91 -3.30
CA TYR A 153 -9.74 4.67 -3.68
C TYR A 153 -9.54 5.05 -5.14
N LYS A 154 -8.48 5.77 -5.43
CA LYS A 154 -8.05 6.06 -6.80
C LYS A 154 -6.53 6.09 -6.87
N ILE A 155 -5.96 5.37 -7.82
CA ILE A 155 -4.54 5.45 -8.20
C ILE A 155 -4.44 5.76 -9.68
N VAL A 156 -3.53 6.64 -10.05
CA VAL A 156 -3.24 7.02 -11.44
C VAL A 156 -1.74 6.99 -11.63
N ASN A 157 -1.30 6.36 -12.71
CA ASN A 157 0.10 6.35 -13.13
C ASN A 157 0.19 6.47 -14.65
N PRO A 158 1.30 6.98 -15.20
CA PRO A 158 1.58 6.92 -16.62
C PRO A 158 1.63 5.46 -17.08
N SER A 159 1.13 5.20 -18.26
CA SER A 159 1.15 3.89 -18.93
C SER A 159 1.54 4.08 -20.37
N ASP A 160 2.58 3.35 -20.84
CA ASP A 160 2.85 3.29 -22.26
C ASP A 160 1.88 2.30 -22.92
N THR A 161 0.86 2.82 -23.58
CA THR A 161 -0.15 2.01 -24.29
C THR A 161 0.45 1.10 -25.36
N ALA A 162 1.66 1.40 -25.86
CA ALA A 162 2.39 0.52 -26.80
C ALA A 162 2.92 -0.75 -26.11
N LEU A 163 3.15 -0.70 -24.78
CA LEU A 163 3.63 -1.83 -23.97
C LEU A 163 2.48 -2.66 -23.39
N SER A 164 1.29 -2.08 -23.22
CA SER A 164 0.10 -2.77 -22.69
C SER A 164 -0.44 -3.86 -23.63
N HIS A 165 -0.05 -3.85 -24.92
CA HIS A 165 -0.37 -4.88 -25.90
C HIS A 165 0.60 -6.08 -25.90
N ARG A 166 1.57 -6.14 -24.99
CA ARG A 166 2.34 -7.39 -24.78
C ARG A 166 1.38 -8.46 -24.27
N ALA A 167 1.46 -9.64 -24.95
CA ALA A 167 0.66 -10.79 -24.61
C ALA A 167 0.62 -11.03 -23.09
N PRO A 168 -0.54 -11.39 -22.51
CA PRO A 168 -0.66 -11.60 -21.08
C PRO A 168 0.32 -12.70 -20.66
N GLU A 169 1.35 -12.36 -19.93
CA GLU A 169 2.13 -13.37 -19.23
C GLU A 169 1.19 -14.12 -18.27
N PRO A 170 1.32 -15.45 -18.13
CA PRO A 170 0.38 -16.27 -17.35
C PRO A 170 0.22 -15.84 -15.88
N MET A 171 1.10 -14.95 -15.37
CA MET A 171 1.04 -14.41 -14.01
C MET A 171 0.56 -12.95 -13.91
N ARG A 172 0.48 -12.19 -15.02
CA ARG A 172 -0.11 -10.84 -15.06
C ARG A 172 -1.63 -10.96 -15.16
N GLY A 173 -2.36 -10.60 -14.14
CA GLY A 173 -3.82 -10.59 -14.16
C GLY A 173 -4.47 -11.01 -12.84
N TYR A 174 -3.74 -11.72 -12.00
CA TYR A 174 -4.28 -12.14 -10.69
C TYR A 174 -4.42 -10.97 -9.70
N GLY A 175 -3.55 -9.96 -9.78
CA GLY A 175 -3.60 -8.79 -8.91
C GLY A 175 -4.90 -8.02 -9.05
N VAL A 176 -5.27 -7.64 -10.28
CA VAL A 176 -6.51 -6.92 -10.58
C VAL A 176 -7.75 -7.74 -10.22
N ALA A 177 -7.75 -9.06 -10.51
CA ALA A 177 -8.83 -9.96 -10.15
C ALA A 177 -8.99 -10.09 -8.62
N ASN A 178 -7.88 -10.14 -7.87
CA ASN A 178 -7.90 -10.17 -6.41
C ASN A 178 -8.44 -8.88 -5.83
N VAL A 179 -8.02 -7.72 -6.35
CA VAL A 179 -8.56 -6.41 -5.94
C VAL A 179 -10.05 -6.33 -6.22
N ARG A 180 -10.51 -6.73 -7.41
CA ARG A 180 -11.93 -6.73 -7.77
C ARG A 180 -12.75 -7.57 -6.80
N ARG A 181 -12.33 -8.80 -6.53
CA ARG A 181 -12.99 -9.69 -5.57
C ARG A 181 -12.99 -9.11 -4.15
N CYS A 182 -11.88 -8.50 -3.73
CA CYS A 182 -11.80 -7.81 -2.44
C CYS A 182 -12.85 -6.70 -2.35
N VAL A 183 -12.93 -5.83 -3.35
CA VAL A 183 -13.89 -4.73 -3.42
C VAL A 183 -15.34 -5.23 -3.43
N GLU A 184 -15.63 -6.27 -4.21
CA GLU A 184 -16.96 -6.92 -4.28
C GLU A 184 -17.41 -7.50 -2.93
N ASN A 185 -16.49 -8.03 -2.11
CA ASN A 185 -16.80 -8.52 -0.76
C ASN A 185 -17.34 -7.41 0.16
N TYR A 186 -17.02 -6.15 -0.13
CA TYR A 186 -17.56 -4.98 0.56
C TYR A 186 -18.75 -4.35 -0.16
N GLY A 187 -19.38 -5.07 -1.10
CA GLY A 187 -20.51 -4.54 -1.90
C GLY A 187 -20.12 -3.31 -2.73
N GLY A 188 -18.85 -3.21 -3.08
CA GLY A 188 -18.29 -2.13 -3.85
C GLY A 188 -18.15 -2.43 -5.34
N SER A 189 -17.56 -1.50 -6.09
CA SER A 189 -17.18 -1.70 -7.49
C SER A 189 -15.79 -1.13 -7.77
N MET A 190 -15.17 -1.64 -8.84
CA MET A 190 -13.85 -1.25 -9.30
C MET A 190 -13.82 -1.09 -10.81
N ASP A 191 -13.26 0.02 -11.27
CA ASP A 191 -13.03 0.34 -12.66
C ASP A 191 -11.54 0.53 -12.93
N VAL A 192 -11.11 0.08 -14.10
CA VAL A 192 -9.76 0.31 -14.63
C VAL A 192 -9.91 1.00 -15.97
N LEU A 193 -9.31 2.17 -16.11
CA LEU A 193 -9.36 2.98 -17.33
C LEU A 193 -7.95 3.28 -17.81
N GLU A 194 -7.72 3.09 -19.10
CA GLU A 194 -6.48 3.48 -19.79
C GLU A 194 -6.82 4.53 -20.84
N GLU A 195 -6.44 5.76 -20.57
CA GLU A 195 -6.69 6.89 -21.45
C GLU A 195 -5.52 7.87 -21.46
N ASN A 196 -5.22 8.43 -22.65
CA ASN A 196 -4.25 9.51 -22.83
C ASN A 196 -2.85 9.20 -22.26
N GLY A 197 -2.40 7.94 -22.29
CA GLY A 197 -1.11 7.54 -21.74
C GLY A 197 -1.07 7.41 -20.23
N PHE A 198 -2.24 7.27 -19.59
CA PHE A 198 -2.37 7.02 -18.16
C PHE A 198 -3.26 5.81 -17.90
N CYS A 199 -2.90 5.03 -16.90
CA CYS A 199 -3.75 4.01 -16.30
C CYS A 199 -4.33 4.56 -15.00
N SER A 200 -5.63 4.39 -14.79
CA SER A 200 -6.30 4.74 -13.55
C SER A 200 -7.11 3.56 -13.03
N VAL A 201 -6.90 3.23 -11.76
CA VAL A 201 -7.73 2.27 -11.02
C VAL A 201 -8.56 3.06 -10.02
N MET A 202 -9.88 2.91 -10.10
CA MET A 202 -10.83 3.50 -9.17
C MET A 202 -11.63 2.41 -8.50
N ALA A 203 -11.75 2.47 -7.18
CA ALA A 203 -12.57 1.54 -6.41
C ALA A 203 -13.35 2.30 -5.34
N HIS A 204 -14.53 1.77 -5.01
CA HIS A 204 -15.26 2.18 -3.83
C HIS A 204 -15.71 0.95 -3.05
N LEU A 205 -15.59 1.01 -1.72
CA LEU A 205 -15.98 -0.06 -0.81
C LEU A 205 -17.08 0.47 0.11
N ASN A 206 -18.18 -0.27 0.23
CA ASN A 206 -19.23 0.03 1.19
C ASN A 206 -18.92 -0.66 2.52
N ILE A 207 -18.52 0.11 3.52
CA ILE A 207 -18.10 -0.42 4.82
C ILE A 207 -19.22 -0.44 5.86
N ALA A 208 -20.42 0.07 5.55
CA ALA A 208 -21.59 -0.02 6.41
C ALA A 208 -22.06 -1.45 6.62
N THR A 209 -21.91 -2.28 5.59
CA THR A 209 -22.40 -3.66 5.56
C THR A 209 -21.60 -4.60 6.47
N ASN A 210 -20.37 -4.24 6.83
CA ASN A 210 -19.45 -5.09 7.59
C ASN A 210 -19.47 -4.83 9.11
N ARG A 211 -20.45 -4.05 9.62
CA ARG A 211 -20.62 -3.80 11.05
C ARG A 211 -21.25 -4.98 11.83
N GLN A 212 -21.55 -6.12 11.17
CA GLN A 212 -22.31 -7.25 11.73
C GLN A 212 -21.54 -8.58 11.74
N THR A 213 -20.24 -8.57 12.02
CA THR A 213 -19.56 -9.85 12.36
C THR A 213 -18.58 -9.64 13.51
#